data_43fde841b003589cb89d214ad009f67c
#
_entry.id   43fde841b003589cb89d214ad009f67c
#
_cell.length_a   1.000
_cell.length_b   1.000
_cell.length_c   1.000
_cell.angle_alpha   90.00
_cell.angle_beta   90.00
_cell.angle_gamma   90.00
#
_symmetry.space_group_name_H-M   'P 1'
#
loop_
_entity.id
_entity.type
_entity.pdbx_description
1 polymer ?
#
loop_
_entity_poly.entity_id
_entity_poly.type
_entity_poly.pdbx_seq_one_letter_code
_entity_poly.pdbx_strand_id
1 'polypeptide(L)'
;MDGLRNLFDTLIEYHWSSIEMGEFTVLNACEDPLSVLVAIVLSQNTNDVNSTRAYRSLAQRVGCPMKPESILEMSVEELAEVIRVSGMHHIKARTIVNLVKSVSVEELVKLDPLELRSRLLAIRGIGYKTADVFLLMYRKFPVFPIDTHIRRVLTRYGVVRRGDSYEAIRRTVENYLPEDPDYLTRAHLSLIKHGRAVCRARKPLCEMCPVSSWCAKIV
;
A
#
# COMPACT_ATOMS: atom_id res chain seq x y z
N MET A 1 -18.26 -9.38 19.23
CA MET A 1 -16.84 -9.36 18.82
C MET A 1 -16.64 -9.94 17.41
N ASP A 2 -17.58 -10.69 16.86
CA ASP A 2 -17.44 -11.36 15.54
C ASP A 2 -17.67 -10.47 14.32
N GLY A 3 -18.27 -9.30 14.47
CA GLY A 3 -18.70 -8.47 13.34
C GLY A 3 -17.57 -7.88 12.47
N LEU A 4 -16.43 -7.52 13.05
CA LEU A 4 -15.31 -6.96 12.26
C LEU A 4 -14.57 -8.06 11.52
N ARG A 5 -14.33 -9.20 12.17
CA ARG A 5 -13.74 -10.36 11.50
C ARG A 5 -14.59 -10.82 10.33
N ASN A 6 -15.91 -10.92 10.52
CA ASN A 6 -16.85 -11.30 9.45
C ASN A 6 -16.82 -10.31 8.27
N LEU A 7 -16.66 -9.00 8.51
CA LEU A 7 -16.45 -8.02 7.44
C LEU A 7 -15.27 -8.40 6.55
N PHE A 8 -14.12 -8.68 7.16
CA PHE A 8 -12.89 -8.99 6.42
C PHE A 8 -13.00 -10.32 5.69
N ASP A 9 -13.47 -11.37 6.36
CA ASP A 9 -13.62 -12.70 5.76
C ASP A 9 -14.58 -12.66 4.57
N THR A 10 -15.73 -11.98 4.69
CA THR A 10 -16.70 -11.81 3.59
C THR A 10 -16.10 -11.02 2.42
N LEU A 11 -15.34 -9.96 2.68
CA LEU A 11 -14.73 -9.16 1.60
C LEU A 11 -13.55 -9.88 0.93
N ILE A 12 -12.81 -10.72 1.67
CA ILE A 12 -11.80 -11.61 1.09
C ILE A 12 -12.48 -12.62 0.17
N GLU A 13 -13.49 -13.33 0.63
CA GLU A 13 -14.23 -14.30 -0.18
C GLU A 13 -14.80 -13.67 -1.46
N TYR A 14 -15.38 -12.48 -1.34
CA TYR A 14 -16.01 -11.78 -2.46
C TYR A 14 -15.03 -11.27 -3.51
N HIS A 15 -13.81 -10.86 -3.11
CA HIS A 15 -12.90 -10.16 -4.01
C HIS A 15 -11.62 -10.91 -4.35
N TRP A 16 -11.11 -11.77 -3.46
CA TRP A 16 -9.74 -12.29 -3.57
C TRP A 16 -9.49 -13.05 -4.88
N SER A 17 -10.41 -13.94 -5.27
CA SER A 17 -10.29 -14.73 -6.51
C SER A 17 -10.29 -13.88 -7.79
N SER A 18 -10.80 -12.67 -7.71
CA SER A 18 -10.89 -11.74 -8.83
C SER A 18 -9.74 -10.71 -8.88
N ILE A 19 -8.81 -10.75 -7.90
CA ILE A 19 -7.63 -9.88 -7.91
C ILE A 19 -6.61 -10.42 -8.90
N GLU A 20 -6.33 -9.63 -9.94
CA GLU A 20 -5.31 -9.95 -10.93
C GLU A 20 -3.95 -9.38 -10.51
N MET A 21 -2.86 -10.08 -10.88
CA MET A 21 -1.49 -9.61 -10.60
C MET A 21 -1.23 -8.19 -11.13
N GLY A 22 -1.88 -7.79 -12.23
CA GLY A 22 -1.77 -6.45 -12.83
C GLY A 22 -2.45 -5.32 -12.05
N GLU A 23 -3.35 -5.63 -11.11
CA GLU A 23 -4.17 -4.63 -10.41
C GLU A 23 -3.40 -3.77 -9.40
N PHE A 24 -2.25 -4.24 -8.92
CA PHE A 24 -1.44 -3.53 -7.93
C PHE A 24 0.02 -3.50 -8.35
N THR A 25 0.59 -2.31 -8.41
CA THR A 25 1.99 -2.11 -8.86
C THR A 25 2.98 -2.92 -8.03
N VAL A 26 2.76 -3.03 -6.73
CA VAL A 26 3.62 -3.79 -5.82
C VAL A 26 3.70 -5.28 -6.15
N LEU A 27 2.62 -5.87 -6.71
CA LEU A 27 2.60 -7.27 -7.13
C LEU A 27 3.37 -7.51 -8.45
N ASN A 28 3.70 -6.45 -9.18
CA ASN A 28 4.47 -6.49 -10.43
C ASN A 28 5.94 -6.13 -10.24
N ALA A 29 6.35 -5.81 -9.01
CA ALA A 29 7.73 -5.46 -8.72
C ALA A 29 8.63 -6.70 -8.72
N CYS A 30 9.91 -6.50 -9.00
CA CYS A 30 10.91 -7.54 -8.76
C CYS A 30 10.97 -7.85 -7.26
N GLU A 31 11.30 -9.08 -6.92
CA GLU A 31 11.24 -9.60 -5.54
C GLU A 31 12.37 -9.09 -4.63
N ASP A 32 13.09 -8.05 -5.03
CA ASP A 32 14.08 -7.41 -4.17
C ASP A 32 13.47 -6.24 -3.35
N PRO A 33 14.02 -5.95 -2.17
CA PRO A 33 13.41 -5.00 -1.24
C PRO A 33 13.34 -3.57 -1.78
N LEU A 34 14.35 -3.15 -2.56
CA LEU A 34 14.37 -1.80 -3.11
C LEU A 34 13.34 -1.64 -4.21
N SER A 35 13.25 -2.62 -5.13
CA SER A 35 12.23 -2.64 -6.20
C SER A 35 10.81 -2.59 -5.64
N VAL A 36 10.52 -3.39 -4.62
CA VAL A 36 9.20 -3.39 -3.94
C VAL A 36 8.92 -2.04 -3.32
N LEU A 37 9.86 -1.45 -2.59
CA LEU A 37 9.64 -0.17 -1.93
C LEU A 37 9.49 0.99 -2.94
N VAL A 38 10.26 0.99 -4.03
CA VAL A 38 10.10 1.93 -5.14
C VAL A 38 8.72 1.79 -5.79
N ALA A 39 8.24 0.56 -6.03
CA ALA A 39 6.91 0.33 -6.58
C ALA A 39 5.80 0.91 -5.68
N ILE A 40 5.94 0.76 -4.35
CA ILE A 40 5.02 1.35 -3.37
C ILE A 40 5.06 2.88 -3.42
N VAL A 41 6.24 3.50 -3.51
CA VAL A 41 6.38 4.96 -3.67
C VAL A 41 5.73 5.44 -4.96
N LEU A 42 5.94 4.74 -6.07
CA LEU A 42 5.34 5.09 -7.35
C LEU A 42 3.81 4.99 -7.35
N SER A 43 3.24 4.11 -6.53
CA SER A 43 1.78 3.96 -6.39
C SER A 43 1.10 5.07 -5.56
N GLN A 44 1.85 5.94 -4.89
CA GLN A 44 1.27 7.04 -4.09
C GLN A 44 0.46 8.01 -4.96
N ASN A 45 -0.80 8.28 -4.56
CA ASN A 45 -1.68 9.28 -5.20
C ASN A 45 -1.81 9.13 -6.73
N THR A 46 -1.82 7.92 -7.24
CA THR A 46 -2.04 7.63 -8.66
C THR A 46 -2.81 6.31 -8.82
N ASN A 47 -3.24 6.02 -10.04
CA ASN A 47 -3.83 4.71 -10.36
C ASN A 47 -2.73 3.68 -10.67
N ASP A 48 -3.06 2.39 -10.52
CA ASP A 48 -2.08 1.33 -10.68
C ASP A 48 -1.56 1.18 -12.12
N VAL A 49 -2.35 1.52 -13.14
CA VAL A 49 -1.90 1.51 -14.54
C VAL A 49 -0.72 2.46 -14.73
N ASN A 50 -0.84 3.69 -14.25
CA ASN A 50 0.22 4.71 -14.39
C ASN A 50 1.43 4.38 -13.50
N SER A 51 1.22 3.90 -12.27
CA SER A 51 2.33 3.51 -11.41
C SER A 51 3.08 2.29 -11.93
N THR A 52 2.39 1.29 -12.49
CA THR A 52 3.02 0.12 -13.11
C THR A 52 3.81 0.51 -14.37
N ARG A 53 3.28 1.43 -15.19
CA ARG A 53 4.03 1.96 -16.36
C ARG A 53 5.29 2.69 -15.91
N ALA A 54 5.19 3.55 -14.89
CA ALA A 54 6.35 4.27 -14.36
C ALA A 54 7.38 3.30 -13.77
N TYR A 55 6.93 2.28 -13.02
CA TYR A 55 7.81 1.24 -12.49
C TYR A 55 8.55 0.51 -13.62
N ARG A 56 7.84 0.07 -14.65
CA ARG A 56 8.45 -0.62 -15.80
C ARG A 56 9.46 0.26 -16.54
N SER A 57 9.14 1.53 -16.76
CA SER A 57 10.08 2.49 -17.38
C SER A 57 11.35 2.65 -16.54
N LEU A 58 11.22 2.74 -15.22
CA LEU A 58 12.37 2.82 -14.32
C LEU A 58 13.16 1.51 -14.31
N ALA A 59 12.50 0.36 -14.21
CA ALA A 59 13.16 -0.95 -14.21
C ALA A 59 13.94 -1.22 -15.52
N GLN A 60 13.42 -0.77 -16.67
CA GLN A 60 14.14 -0.82 -17.95
C GLN A 60 15.41 0.04 -17.94
N ARG A 61 15.42 1.14 -17.20
CA ARG A 61 16.55 2.08 -17.12
C ARG A 61 17.63 1.65 -16.15
N VAL A 62 17.24 1.12 -14.97
CA VAL A 62 18.17 0.82 -13.86
C VAL A 62 18.37 -0.67 -13.59
N GLY A 63 17.63 -1.53 -14.31
CA GLY A 63 17.65 -2.98 -14.12
C GLY A 63 16.62 -3.46 -13.09
N CYS A 64 16.46 -4.79 -13.04
CA CYS A 64 15.60 -5.51 -12.10
C CYS A 64 16.32 -6.81 -11.72
N PRO A 65 16.78 -6.97 -10.48
CA PRO A 65 16.60 -6.14 -9.28
C PRO A 65 17.22 -4.74 -9.39
N MET A 66 16.59 -3.75 -8.74
CA MET A 66 17.11 -2.38 -8.71
C MET A 66 18.31 -2.27 -7.78
N LYS A 67 19.35 -1.58 -8.24
CA LYS A 67 20.54 -1.28 -7.42
C LYS A 67 20.54 0.20 -7.01
N PRO A 68 20.92 0.51 -5.75
CA PRO A 68 21.06 1.88 -5.29
C PRO A 68 21.91 2.76 -6.22
N GLU A 69 23.04 2.22 -6.68
CA GLU A 69 24.01 2.91 -7.54
C GLU A 69 23.37 3.34 -8.84
N SER A 70 22.63 2.44 -9.51
CA SER A 70 21.98 2.72 -10.80
C SER A 70 20.91 3.82 -10.69
N ILE A 71 20.25 3.95 -9.53
CA ILE A 71 19.32 5.04 -9.28
C ILE A 71 20.08 6.36 -9.06
N LEU A 72 21.20 6.33 -8.31
CA LEU A 72 21.99 7.50 -7.97
C LEU A 72 22.85 8.03 -9.12
N GLU A 73 23.05 7.25 -10.20
CA GLU A 73 23.68 7.71 -11.45
C GLU A 73 22.80 8.73 -12.20
N MET A 74 21.48 8.75 -11.91
CA MET A 74 20.56 9.73 -12.50
C MET A 74 20.45 10.97 -11.62
N SER A 75 20.36 12.13 -12.25
CA SER A 75 19.87 13.33 -11.56
C SER A 75 18.41 13.17 -11.12
N VAL A 76 17.97 13.97 -10.16
CA VAL A 76 16.55 13.96 -9.72
C VAL A 76 15.62 14.30 -10.89
N GLU A 77 16.03 15.17 -11.77
CA GLU A 77 15.31 15.63 -12.95
C GLU A 77 15.17 14.50 -13.98
N GLU A 78 16.24 13.76 -14.28
CA GLU A 78 16.21 12.58 -15.15
C GLU A 78 15.32 11.48 -14.59
N LEU A 79 15.46 11.17 -13.29
CA LEU A 79 14.58 10.18 -12.61
C LEU A 79 13.12 10.63 -12.68
N ALA A 80 12.84 11.92 -12.43
CA ALA A 80 11.49 12.46 -12.50
C ALA A 80 10.89 12.31 -13.90
N GLU A 81 11.65 12.53 -14.96
CA GLU A 81 11.18 12.36 -16.33
C GLU A 81 10.88 10.87 -16.65
N VAL A 82 11.73 9.94 -16.23
CA VAL A 82 11.51 8.50 -16.40
C VAL A 82 10.19 8.03 -15.75
N ILE A 83 9.87 8.57 -14.58
CA ILE A 83 8.66 8.18 -13.82
C ILE A 83 7.48 9.14 -14.01
N ARG A 84 7.53 10.06 -14.99
CA ARG A 84 6.57 11.16 -15.18
C ARG A 84 5.11 10.71 -15.21
N VAL A 85 4.83 9.58 -15.82
CA VAL A 85 3.46 9.02 -15.93
C VAL A 85 2.82 8.68 -14.57
N SER A 86 3.62 8.51 -13.51
CA SER A 86 3.09 8.22 -12.16
C SER A 86 2.41 9.42 -11.49
N GLY A 87 2.50 10.63 -12.05
CA GLY A 87 2.08 11.87 -11.38
C GLY A 87 2.95 12.23 -10.18
N MET A 88 2.97 13.49 -9.77
CA MET A 88 3.83 13.99 -8.67
C MET A 88 5.30 13.56 -8.82
N HIS A 89 5.76 13.39 -10.04
CA HIS A 89 7.02 12.72 -10.37
C HIS A 89 8.25 13.37 -9.74
N HIS A 90 8.33 14.70 -9.63
CA HIS A 90 9.44 15.37 -8.93
C HIS A 90 9.48 15.06 -7.42
N ILE A 91 8.30 14.96 -6.77
CA ILE A 91 8.22 14.59 -5.35
C ILE A 91 8.64 13.13 -5.19
N LYS A 92 8.13 12.24 -6.03
CA LYS A 92 8.47 10.81 -6.00
C LYS A 92 9.93 10.55 -6.32
N ALA A 93 10.51 11.23 -7.30
CA ALA A 93 11.93 11.14 -7.62
C ALA A 93 12.81 11.53 -6.41
N ARG A 94 12.51 12.66 -5.77
CA ARG A 94 13.20 13.08 -4.54
C ARG A 94 13.03 12.06 -3.41
N THR A 95 11.82 11.49 -3.24
CA THR A 95 11.56 10.46 -2.24
C THR A 95 12.41 9.21 -2.50
N ILE A 96 12.49 8.74 -3.76
CA ILE A 96 13.29 7.59 -4.15
C ILE A 96 14.79 7.86 -3.90
N VAL A 97 15.30 9.03 -4.29
CA VAL A 97 16.70 9.41 -4.03
C VAL A 97 16.98 9.48 -2.52
N ASN A 98 16.08 10.10 -1.75
CA ASN A 98 16.22 10.15 -0.28
C ASN A 98 16.21 8.75 0.33
N LEU A 99 15.31 7.87 -0.11
CA LEU A 99 15.25 6.48 0.32
C LEU A 99 16.60 5.78 0.12
N VAL A 100 17.11 5.79 -1.10
CA VAL A 100 18.35 5.10 -1.47
C VAL A 100 19.57 5.64 -0.72
N LYS A 101 19.57 6.94 -0.35
CA LYS A 101 20.62 7.56 0.46
C LYS A 101 20.52 7.29 1.95
N SER A 102 19.33 6.96 2.46
CA SER A 102 19.04 6.90 3.90
C SER A 102 19.01 5.48 4.46
N VAL A 103 18.73 4.47 3.64
CA VAL A 103 18.58 3.07 4.07
C VAL A 103 19.25 2.16 3.06
N SER A 104 20.14 1.31 3.53
CA SER A 104 20.79 0.29 2.70
C SER A 104 19.85 -0.88 2.39
N VAL A 105 20.15 -1.62 1.32
CA VAL A 105 19.42 -2.86 0.99
C VAL A 105 19.52 -3.88 2.14
N GLU A 106 20.66 -3.93 2.83
CA GLU A 106 20.86 -4.81 3.98
C GLU A 106 19.94 -4.43 5.16
N GLU A 107 19.81 -3.14 5.48
CA GLU A 107 18.89 -2.64 6.51
C GLU A 107 17.43 -2.98 6.15
N LEU A 108 17.02 -2.84 4.88
CA LEU A 108 15.68 -3.22 4.42
C LEU A 108 15.35 -4.69 4.69
N VAL A 109 16.36 -5.57 4.71
CA VAL A 109 16.20 -7.02 4.93
C VAL A 109 16.40 -7.41 6.39
N LYS A 110 17.39 -6.87 7.09
CA LYS A 110 17.86 -7.40 8.36
C LYS A 110 17.39 -6.64 9.61
N LEU A 111 17.06 -5.35 9.52
CA LEU A 111 16.58 -4.60 10.68
C LEU A 111 15.32 -5.23 11.27
N ASP A 112 15.16 -5.09 12.59
CA ASP A 112 13.89 -5.37 13.24
C ASP A 112 12.76 -4.59 12.54
N PRO A 113 11.59 -5.20 12.29
CA PRO A 113 10.50 -4.56 11.55
C PRO A 113 10.03 -3.23 12.14
N LEU A 114 9.99 -3.07 13.46
CA LEU A 114 9.56 -1.82 14.10
C LEU A 114 10.66 -0.75 14.03
N GLU A 115 11.91 -1.15 14.13
CA GLU A 115 13.06 -0.27 13.90
C GLU A 115 13.09 0.19 12.42
N LEU A 116 12.92 -0.74 11.48
CA LEU A 116 12.83 -0.41 10.06
C LEU A 116 11.68 0.54 9.77
N ARG A 117 10.50 0.31 10.37
CA ARG A 117 9.37 1.22 10.27
C ARG A 117 9.74 2.64 10.67
N SER A 118 10.41 2.78 11.81
CA SER A 118 10.85 4.09 12.32
C SER A 118 11.86 4.75 11.38
N ARG A 119 12.81 3.99 10.84
CA ARG A 119 13.78 4.46 9.84
C ARG A 119 13.09 4.93 8.55
N LEU A 120 12.15 4.16 8.03
CA LEU A 120 11.39 4.52 6.82
C LEU A 120 10.56 5.79 7.04
N LEU A 121 9.91 5.94 8.19
CA LEU A 121 9.11 7.12 8.53
C LEU A 121 9.94 8.41 8.67
N ALA A 122 11.23 8.31 8.97
CA ALA A 122 12.14 9.45 9.00
C ALA A 122 12.51 9.98 7.60
N ILE A 123 12.22 9.19 6.54
CA ILE A 123 12.51 9.59 5.16
C ILE A 123 11.40 10.49 4.63
N ARG A 124 11.75 11.71 4.21
CA ARG A 124 10.79 12.64 3.64
C ARG A 124 10.11 12.06 2.40
N GLY A 125 8.78 11.94 2.45
CA GLY A 125 7.95 11.38 1.39
C GLY A 125 7.49 9.95 1.67
N ILE A 126 7.97 9.30 2.73
CA ILE A 126 7.48 8.00 3.19
C ILE A 126 6.60 8.22 4.43
N GLY A 127 5.31 7.91 4.28
CA GLY A 127 4.34 7.95 5.38
C GLY A 127 4.01 6.56 5.92
N TYR A 128 3.20 6.52 6.97
CA TYR A 128 2.76 5.28 7.64
C TYR A 128 2.30 4.20 6.67
N LYS A 129 1.39 4.54 5.74
CA LYS A 129 0.86 3.57 4.77
C LYS A 129 1.97 2.94 3.92
N THR A 130 2.94 3.73 3.47
CA THR A 130 4.04 3.24 2.61
C THR A 130 4.96 2.30 3.39
N ALA A 131 5.34 2.67 4.62
CA ALA A 131 6.16 1.82 5.49
C ALA A 131 5.44 0.51 5.82
N ASP A 132 4.16 0.58 6.21
CA ASP A 132 3.37 -0.59 6.63
C ASP A 132 3.07 -1.53 5.45
N VAL A 133 2.85 -1.03 4.23
CA VAL A 133 2.71 -1.89 3.03
C VAL A 133 4.01 -2.65 2.75
N PHE A 134 5.16 -2.00 2.88
CA PHE A 134 6.45 -2.67 2.72
C PHE A 134 6.67 -3.75 3.78
N LEU A 135 6.38 -3.45 5.04
CA LEU A 135 6.48 -4.41 6.13
C LEU A 135 5.57 -5.61 5.92
N LEU A 136 4.31 -5.38 5.55
CA LEU A 136 3.35 -6.46 5.31
C LEU A 136 3.75 -7.32 4.11
N MET A 137 3.97 -6.70 2.96
CA MET A 137 4.11 -7.44 1.71
C MET A 137 5.49 -8.02 1.48
N TYR A 138 6.54 -7.29 1.84
CA TYR A 138 7.92 -7.76 1.65
C TYR A 138 8.48 -8.45 2.89
N ARG A 139 8.37 -7.78 4.06
CA ARG A 139 8.95 -8.31 5.30
C ARG A 139 8.09 -9.39 5.97
N LYS A 140 6.88 -9.64 5.44
CA LYS A 140 5.92 -10.57 6.03
C LYS A 140 5.69 -10.31 7.53
N PHE A 141 5.70 -9.03 7.91
CA PHE A 141 5.42 -8.60 9.27
C PHE A 141 3.93 -8.31 9.43
N PRO A 142 3.26 -8.81 10.50
CA PRO A 142 1.81 -8.71 10.66
C PRO A 142 1.37 -7.30 11.09
N VAL A 143 1.38 -6.37 10.16
CA VAL A 143 0.87 -5.01 10.29
C VAL A 143 -0.22 -4.77 9.26
N PHE A 144 -1.27 -3.98 9.60
CA PHE A 144 -2.36 -3.72 8.67
C PHE A 144 -2.33 -2.29 8.10
N PRO A 145 -1.91 -2.10 6.85
CA PRO A 145 -1.83 -0.77 6.24
C PRO A 145 -3.21 -0.16 6.00
N ILE A 146 -3.38 1.12 6.33
CA ILE A 146 -4.62 1.86 6.15
C ILE A 146 -4.47 2.87 5.01
N ASP A 147 -5.16 2.66 3.90
CA ASP A 147 -5.27 3.65 2.82
C ASP A 147 -6.60 4.42 2.87
N THR A 148 -6.80 5.31 1.92
CA THR A 148 -8.03 6.12 1.85
C THR A 148 -9.28 5.29 1.54
N HIS A 149 -9.13 4.17 0.81
CA HIS A 149 -10.24 3.26 0.51
C HIS A 149 -10.63 2.47 1.76
N ILE A 150 -9.66 1.90 2.44
CA ILE A 150 -9.84 1.13 3.68
C ILE A 150 -10.45 2.03 4.77
N ARG A 151 -9.86 3.22 5.00
CA ARG A 151 -10.43 4.20 5.94
C ARG A 151 -11.90 4.47 5.66
N ARG A 152 -12.26 4.74 4.40
CA ARG A 152 -13.65 5.01 4.00
C ARG A 152 -14.58 3.83 4.24
N VAL A 153 -14.15 2.62 3.87
CA VAL A 153 -14.93 1.39 4.09
C VAL A 153 -15.19 1.19 5.58
N LEU A 154 -14.15 1.23 6.40
CA LEU A 154 -14.25 1.04 7.85
C LEU A 154 -15.10 2.14 8.54
N THR A 155 -14.98 3.39 8.10
CA THR A 155 -15.80 4.49 8.62
C THR A 155 -17.28 4.27 8.28
N ARG A 156 -17.60 3.93 7.03
CA ARG A 156 -18.98 3.69 6.62
C ARG A 156 -19.60 2.46 7.25
N TYR A 157 -18.79 1.45 7.48
CA TYR A 157 -19.22 0.25 8.18
C TYR A 157 -19.52 0.52 9.66
N GLY A 158 -18.89 1.55 10.25
CA GLY A 158 -19.12 1.95 11.64
C GLY A 158 -18.05 1.45 12.63
N VAL A 159 -16.93 0.94 12.12
CA VAL A 159 -15.82 0.43 12.95
C VAL A 159 -14.94 1.55 13.50
N VAL A 160 -14.72 2.59 12.70
CA VAL A 160 -13.85 3.72 13.05
C VAL A 160 -14.54 5.05 12.77
N ARG A 161 -14.10 6.11 13.43
CA ARG A 161 -14.62 7.46 13.25
C ARG A 161 -13.84 8.21 12.19
N ARG A 162 -14.47 9.20 11.54
CA ARG A 162 -13.84 10.01 10.48
C ARG A 162 -12.55 10.71 10.94
N GLY A 163 -12.47 11.12 12.22
CA GLY A 163 -11.33 11.83 12.81
C GLY A 163 -10.24 10.94 13.41
N ASP A 164 -10.41 9.64 13.41
CA ASP A 164 -9.43 8.74 14.02
C ASP A 164 -8.08 8.84 13.31
N SER A 165 -6.99 8.82 14.09
CA SER A 165 -5.64 8.81 13.54
C SER A 165 -5.33 7.50 12.80
N TYR A 166 -4.30 7.52 11.95
CA TYR A 166 -3.83 6.31 11.26
C TYR A 166 -3.56 5.17 12.26
N GLU A 167 -2.81 5.46 13.31
CA GLU A 167 -2.43 4.48 14.32
C GLU A 167 -3.64 3.95 15.12
N ALA A 168 -4.63 4.80 15.41
CA ALA A 168 -5.83 4.37 16.09
C ALA A 168 -6.62 3.37 15.23
N ILE A 169 -6.80 3.67 13.94
CA ILE A 169 -7.49 2.77 13.01
C ILE A 169 -6.72 1.45 12.86
N ARG A 170 -5.40 1.52 12.66
CA ARG A 170 -4.54 0.34 12.50
C ARG A 170 -4.67 -0.59 13.71
N ARG A 171 -4.50 -0.07 14.94
CA ARG A 171 -4.65 -0.85 16.18
C ARG A 171 -6.04 -1.44 16.33
N THR A 172 -7.09 -0.66 16.02
CA THR A 172 -8.46 -1.17 16.07
C THR A 172 -8.63 -2.38 15.16
N VAL A 173 -8.10 -2.33 13.94
CA VAL A 173 -8.20 -3.44 12.98
C VAL A 173 -7.36 -4.64 13.44
N GLU A 174 -6.10 -4.43 13.81
CA GLU A 174 -5.16 -5.48 14.21
C GLU A 174 -5.64 -6.27 15.44
N ASN A 175 -6.33 -5.64 16.38
CA ASN A 175 -6.89 -6.33 17.56
C ASN A 175 -7.95 -7.42 17.24
N TYR A 176 -8.50 -7.42 16.03
CA TYR A 176 -9.55 -8.37 15.61
C TYR A 176 -9.10 -9.33 14.51
N LEU A 177 -7.96 -9.07 13.89
CA LEU A 177 -7.44 -9.90 12.81
C LEU A 177 -6.32 -10.82 13.31
N PRO A 178 -6.10 -11.98 12.65
CA PRO A 178 -4.98 -12.84 13.01
C PRO A 178 -3.66 -12.16 12.66
N GLU A 179 -2.62 -12.45 13.43
CA GLU A 179 -1.24 -12.06 13.15
C GLU A 179 -0.63 -12.94 12.03
N ASP A 180 -1.35 -13.04 10.92
CA ASP A 180 -0.96 -13.79 9.73
C ASP A 180 -0.75 -12.82 8.56
N PRO A 181 0.48 -12.58 8.10
CA PRO A 181 0.77 -11.65 7.02
C PRO A 181 0.08 -11.99 5.70
N ASP A 182 -0.14 -13.25 5.40
CA ASP A 182 -0.81 -13.65 4.16
C ASP A 182 -2.32 -13.38 4.25
N TYR A 183 -2.94 -13.63 5.41
CA TYR A 183 -4.31 -13.20 5.66
C TYR A 183 -4.45 -11.67 5.57
N LEU A 184 -3.56 -10.94 6.25
CA LEU A 184 -3.58 -9.47 6.26
C LEU A 184 -3.35 -8.88 4.86
N THR A 185 -2.52 -9.52 4.03
CA THR A 185 -2.32 -9.13 2.63
C THR A 185 -3.61 -9.31 1.82
N ARG A 186 -4.27 -10.46 1.94
CA ARG A 186 -5.55 -10.72 1.26
C ARG A 186 -6.62 -9.73 1.71
N ALA A 187 -6.71 -9.48 3.01
CA ALA A 187 -7.63 -8.52 3.59
C ALA A 187 -7.38 -7.10 3.07
N HIS A 188 -6.14 -6.65 3.07
CA HIS A 188 -5.74 -5.32 2.60
C HIS A 188 -6.12 -5.09 1.13
N LEU A 189 -5.75 -6.00 0.24
CA LEU A 189 -6.01 -5.87 -1.19
C LEU A 189 -7.51 -5.98 -1.50
N SER A 190 -8.23 -6.89 -0.83
CA SER A 190 -9.68 -7.05 -1.00
C SER A 190 -10.47 -5.81 -0.56
N LEU A 191 -10.09 -5.19 0.56
CA LEU A 191 -10.72 -3.95 1.01
C LEU A 191 -10.44 -2.77 0.06
N ILE A 192 -9.24 -2.66 -0.50
CA ILE A 192 -8.93 -1.65 -1.51
C ILE A 192 -9.82 -1.88 -2.75
N LYS A 193 -9.88 -3.13 -3.24
CA LYS A 193 -10.74 -3.49 -4.39
C LYS A 193 -12.20 -3.18 -4.09
N HIS A 194 -12.70 -3.54 -2.92
CA HIS A 194 -14.05 -3.20 -2.48
C HIS A 194 -14.31 -1.69 -2.47
N GLY A 195 -13.38 -0.92 -1.92
CA GLY A 195 -13.48 0.54 -1.90
C GLY A 195 -13.47 1.17 -3.30
N ARG A 196 -12.78 0.57 -4.26
CA ARG A 196 -12.75 1.03 -5.67
C ARG A 196 -13.99 0.63 -6.44
N ALA A 197 -14.42 -0.61 -6.31
CA ALA A 197 -15.47 -1.19 -7.14
C ALA A 197 -16.87 -0.94 -6.58
N VAL A 198 -17.09 -1.14 -5.30
CA VAL A 198 -18.40 -1.18 -4.64
C VAL A 198 -18.60 0.02 -3.70
N CYS A 199 -17.79 0.14 -2.65
CA CYS A 199 -17.89 1.22 -1.65
C CYS A 199 -17.21 2.50 -2.15
N ARG A 200 -17.61 2.99 -3.32
CA ARG A 200 -17.02 4.15 -4.01
C ARG A 200 -17.15 5.43 -3.18
N ALA A 201 -16.23 6.40 -3.39
CA ALA A 201 -16.27 7.69 -2.70
C ALA A 201 -17.57 8.45 -3.00
N ARG A 202 -17.95 8.50 -4.27
CA ARG A 202 -19.23 9.04 -4.73
C ARG A 202 -20.12 7.88 -5.18
N LYS A 203 -21.41 7.90 -4.80
CA LYS A 203 -22.42 6.91 -5.19
C LYS A 203 -21.98 5.45 -4.91
N PRO A 204 -21.85 5.05 -3.64
CA PRO A 204 -21.55 3.68 -3.29
C PRO A 204 -22.65 2.73 -3.77
N LEU A 205 -22.29 1.55 -4.24
CA LEU A 205 -23.20 0.54 -4.76
C LEU A 205 -23.65 -0.40 -3.63
N CYS A 206 -24.39 0.13 -2.65
CA CYS A 206 -24.81 -0.59 -1.44
C CYS A 206 -25.70 -1.80 -1.73
N GLU A 207 -26.48 -1.79 -2.83
CA GLU A 207 -27.33 -2.92 -3.25
C GLU A 207 -26.50 -4.13 -3.67
N MET A 208 -25.29 -3.93 -4.20
CA MET A 208 -24.36 -4.99 -4.61
C MET A 208 -23.35 -5.35 -3.51
N CYS A 209 -23.40 -4.68 -2.36
CA CYS A 209 -22.40 -4.85 -1.31
C CYS A 209 -22.71 -6.09 -0.46
N PRO A 210 -21.79 -7.09 -0.37
CA PRO A 210 -22.05 -8.33 0.35
C PRO A 210 -22.22 -8.14 1.86
N VAL A 211 -21.79 -7.00 2.41
CA VAL A 211 -21.89 -6.66 3.83
C VAL A 211 -22.91 -5.57 4.12
N SER A 212 -23.78 -5.25 3.15
CA SER A 212 -24.73 -4.13 3.24
C SER A 212 -25.72 -4.25 4.40
N SER A 213 -26.12 -5.47 4.76
CA SER A 213 -27.07 -5.73 5.86
C SER A 213 -26.48 -5.42 7.25
N TRP A 214 -25.16 -5.47 7.39
CA TRP A 214 -24.47 -5.22 8.67
C TRP A 214 -23.82 -3.83 8.73
N CYS A 215 -23.83 -3.11 7.61
CA CYS A 215 -23.14 -1.83 7.48
C CYS A 215 -23.97 -0.70 8.09
N ALA A 216 -23.35 0.12 8.96
CA ALA A 216 -24.00 1.31 9.54
C ALA A 216 -24.29 2.40 8.50
N LYS A 217 -23.71 2.33 7.30
CA LYS A 217 -23.87 3.26 6.16
C LYS A 217 -23.60 4.73 6.55
N ILE A 218 -22.62 4.95 7.41
CA ILE A 218 -22.21 6.30 7.83
C ILE A 218 -21.61 7.06 6.63
N VAL A 219 -22.23 8.19 6.24
CA VAL A 219 -21.85 9.01 5.06
C VAL A 219 -21.06 10.25 5.47
#